data_7e93d00e6cbe9eaf589deddf945bd2d9
#
_entry.id   7e93d00e6cbe9eaf589deddf945bd2d9
#
_cell.length_a   1.000
_cell.length_b   1.000
_cell.length_c   1.000
_cell.angle_alpha   90.00
_cell.angle_beta   90.00
_cell.angle_gamma   90.00
#
_symmetry.space_group_name_H-M   'P 1'
#
loop_
_entity.id
_entity.type
_entity.pdbx_description
1 polymer ?
#
loop_
_entity_poly.entity_id
_entity_poly.type
_entity_poly.pdbx_seq_one_letter_code
_entity_poly.pdbx_strand_id
1 'polypeptide(L)'
;MTNVKLWMLATILICGTMITSCSDDIDTPTNPITDEVEAQLQQMTLRQKVGQMFYVRPESLDPSIETQDIKSLQLQEVNQAMTELNKDYPVGGIILYAHNIKDEAQLSTFISQIRALNGSPLLCIDEEGGRVARIANNDNFDVEKFTSMEAIGQTGDPSKAYYCGNTIGTYLHKYGFDIDFAPVADVNTNPENRVIKDRAFSDDPYVAAPMVTSYLQGLRDAGVEGCIKHYPGHGDTKADTHYGYAESLKTWDEILNCEMITFKAGIRSGCQLIMTAHISLPNVTGAEMPATMSSLLLQDKLRGELGYQNIIVADALEMTAITEQYGSEEAAVKGIQAGLDIMLNPLHFTKAFNAVVNAVNTGVISEERINQSVRRILKLKKALRNPVAPAIDTKPLEEWQAGATVSDASILAFGGVDKCFAAEEIPDGVWQRMQGKTYKENPYIGRDDLRHIRALHWDYDQKNHIGEMIVNKQIAEVVVGIFRKLYDAKYPIQRMVLPDVYDADDETQMRDNNSSSFCYRAIAGTTKLSKHARGLAIDINTLYNPYYKDRADGTRYVQPATATKFCKRDWAFPYKIDESDLCYKLFTEAGFEWGGTWTSCKDYQHFELIEE
;
A
#
# COMPACT_ATOMS: atom_id res chain seq x y z
N MET A 1 7.15 75.96 12.58
CA MET A 1 6.84 76.81 11.41
C MET A 1 6.42 75.88 10.29
N THR A 2 5.17 75.72 10.15
CA THR A 2 4.24 76.17 9.10
C THR A 2 4.32 75.40 7.80
N ASN A 3 3.26 74.59 7.59
CA ASN A 3 2.34 74.62 6.43
C ASN A 3 2.84 74.00 5.11
N VAL A 4 2.09 73.34 4.24
CA VAL A 4 0.62 73.34 3.93
C VAL A 4 0.34 72.13 3.01
N LYS A 5 -0.85 71.59 3.10
CA LYS A 5 -1.53 70.61 2.25
C LYS A 5 -1.55 71.01 0.76
N LEU A 6 -1.54 70.02 -0.12
CA LEU A 6 -2.31 70.15 -1.37
C LEU A 6 -2.86 68.80 -1.81
N TRP A 7 -4.17 68.75 -1.94
CA TRP A 7 -4.99 67.69 -2.52
C TRP A 7 -4.96 67.79 -4.04
N MET A 8 -4.79 66.68 -4.76
CA MET A 8 -5.25 66.59 -6.13
C MET A 8 -6.10 65.31 -6.31
N LEU A 9 -7.39 65.53 -6.55
CA LEU A 9 -8.32 64.53 -7.11
C LEU A 9 -7.93 64.31 -8.59
N ALA A 10 -7.72 63.06 -8.96
CA ALA A 10 -7.76 62.65 -10.36
C ALA A 10 -8.93 61.67 -10.56
N THR A 11 -9.94 62.17 -11.23
CA THR A 11 -11.09 61.38 -11.70
C THR A 11 -10.60 60.53 -12.90
N ILE A 12 -10.59 59.21 -12.77
CA ILE A 12 -10.37 58.31 -13.88
C ILE A 12 -11.74 57.74 -14.32
N LEU A 13 -12.10 58.07 -15.54
CA LEU A 13 -13.23 57.58 -16.29
C LEU A 13 -13.00 56.10 -16.62
N ILE A 14 -13.81 55.20 -16.05
CA ILE A 14 -13.78 53.76 -16.36
C ILE A 14 -14.67 53.56 -17.59
N CYS A 15 -14.04 53.34 -18.75
CA CYS A 15 -14.67 52.82 -19.93
C CYS A 15 -14.82 51.30 -19.80
N GLY A 16 -16.02 50.81 -19.52
CA GLY A 16 -16.31 49.39 -19.43
C GLY A 16 -16.26 48.74 -20.81
N THR A 17 -15.26 47.89 -21.04
CA THR A 17 -15.35 46.85 -22.06
C THR A 17 -15.75 45.55 -21.35
N MET A 18 -17.01 45.11 -21.60
CA MET A 18 -17.43 43.76 -21.27
C MET A 18 -16.64 42.79 -22.13
N ILE A 19 -15.67 42.12 -21.50
CA ILE A 19 -15.10 40.91 -22.05
C ILE A 19 -16.02 39.78 -21.55
N THR A 20 -16.85 39.27 -22.40
CA THR A 20 -17.53 37.98 -22.22
C THR A 20 -16.45 36.92 -22.30
N SER A 21 -15.97 36.48 -21.15
CA SER A 21 -15.21 35.25 -21.02
C SER A 21 -16.17 34.09 -21.22
N CYS A 22 -16.13 33.47 -22.39
CA CYS A 22 -16.61 32.11 -22.55
C CYS A 22 -15.62 31.24 -21.73
N SER A 23 -16.02 30.84 -20.55
CA SER A 23 -15.44 29.69 -19.90
C SER A 23 -15.94 28.46 -20.66
N ASP A 24 -15.12 27.95 -21.55
CA ASP A 24 -15.25 26.56 -21.95
C ASP A 24 -15.00 25.73 -20.69
N ASP A 25 -16.09 25.37 -20.01
CA ASP A 25 -16.07 24.29 -19.03
C ASP A 25 -15.68 23.01 -19.81
N ILE A 26 -14.39 22.69 -19.78
CA ILE A 26 -13.93 21.36 -20.13
C ILE A 26 -14.54 20.46 -19.06
N ASP A 27 -15.64 19.81 -19.39
CA ASP A 27 -16.20 18.69 -18.62
C ASP A 27 -15.11 17.63 -18.49
N THR A 28 -14.32 17.71 -17.42
CA THR A 28 -13.52 16.59 -16.97
C THR A 28 -14.52 15.47 -16.66
N PRO A 29 -14.39 14.28 -17.27
CA PRO A 29 -15.30 13.19 -17.00
C PRO A 29 -15.26 12.87 -15.50
N THR A 30 -16.31 13.22 -14.78
CA THR A 30 -16.46 12.95 -13.36
C THR A 30 -16.57 11.44 -13.19
N ASN A 31 -15.78 10.90 -12.24
CA ASN A 31 -15.89 9.48 -11.91
C ASN A 31 -17.27 9.23 -11.27
N PRO A 32 -18.17 8.41 -11.87
CA PRO A 32 -19.53 8.21 -11.36
C PRO A 32 -19.60 7.79 -9.90
N ILE A 33 -18.60 7.04 -9.42
CA ILE A 33 -18.51 6.63 -8.01
C ILE A 33 -18.32 7.84 -7.09
N THR A 34 -17.53 8.82 -7.52
CA THR A 34 -17.26 10.01 -6.72
C THR A 34 -18.50 10.88 -6.55
N ASP A 35 -19.28 11.07 -7.62
CA ASP A 35 -20.49 11.90 -7.60
C ASP A 35 -21.59 11.30 -6.73
N GLU A 36 -21.79 9.98 -6.78
CA GLU A 36 -22.78 9.30 -5.93
C GLU A 36 -22.35 9.29 -4.45
N VAL A 37 -21.06 9.15 -4.15
CA VAL A 37 -20.54 9.23 -2.78
C VAL A 37 -20.73 10.64 -2.22
N GLU A 38 -20.46 11.69 -2.98
CA GLU A 38 -20.67 13.07 -2.56
C GLU A 38 -22.17 13.35 -2.37
N ALA A 39 -23.03 12.89 -3.26
CA ALA A 39 -24.47 13.04 -3.12
C ALA A 39 -25.00 12.33 -1.86
N GLN A 40 -24.53 11.12 -1.57
CA GLN A 40 -24.87 10.40 -0.35
C GLN A 40 -24.37 11.14 0.89
N LEU A 41 -23.12 11.60 0.89
CA LEU A 41 -22.49 12.31 2.00
C LEU A 41 -23.27 13.59 2.37
N GLN A 42 -23.74 14.34 1.37
CA GLN A 42 -24.53 15.56 1.58
C GLN A 42 -25.90 15.30 2.20
N GLN A 43 -26.49 14.12 1.98
CA GLN A 43 -27.79 13.74 2.54
C GLN A 43 -27.68 13.20 3.99
N MET A 44 -26.47 12.85 4.43
CA MET A 44 -26.26 12.28 5.77
C MET A 44 -26.30 13.33 6.87
N THR A 45 -27.00 13.02 7.95
CA THR A 45 -26.91 13.81 9.20
C THR A 45 -25.55 13.60 9.86
N LEU A 46 -25.14 14.54 10.74
CA LEU A 46 -23.88 14.40 11.48
C LEU A 46 -23.79 13.06 12.23
N ARG A 47 -24.87 12.60 12.87
CA ARG A 47 -24.88 11.32 13.58
C ARG A 47 -24.67 10.13 12.63
N GLN A 48 -25.27 10.17 11.44
CA GLN A 48 -25.04 9.14 10.42
C GLN A 48 -23.60 9.17 9.93
N LYS A 49 -23.00 10.34 9.71
CA LYS A 49 -21.59 10.49 9.34
C LYS A 49 -20.67 9.94 10.42
N VAL A 50 -20.85 10.38 11.67
CA VAL A 50 -20.06 9.89 12.80
C VAL A 50 -20.20 8.38 12.95
N GLY A 51 -21.41 7.84 12.79
CA GLY A 51 -21.67 6.41 12.85
C GLY A 51 -20.87 5.59 11.85
N GLN A 52 -20.64 6.10 10.61
CA GLN A 52 -19.81 5.40 9.63
C GLN A 52 -18.37 5.17 10.10
N MET A 53 -17.88 6.01 11.01
CA MET A 53 -16.53 5.94 11.55
C MET A 53 -16.38 4.94 12.71
N PHE A 54 -17.47 4.34 13.22
CA PHE A 54 -17.44 3.37 14.30
C PHE A 54 -17.65 1.95 13.78
N TYR A 55 -16.69 1.07 14.05
CA TYR A 55 -16.76 -0.36 13.82
C TYR A 55 -16.73 -1.03 15.19
N VAL A 56 -17.80 -1.78 15.51
CA VAL A 56 -18.03 -2.27 16.85
C VAL A 56 -18.35 -3.75 16.86
N ARG A 57 -18.13 -4.40 18.00
CA ARG A 57 -18.66 -5.76 18.20
C ARG A 57 -20.18 -5.70 18.45
N PRO A 58 -20.92 -6.80 18.20
CA PRO A 58 -22.37 -6.86 18.41
C PRO A 58 -22.80 -6.43 19.82
N GLU A 59 -22.05 -6.84 20.84
CA GLU A 59 -22.32 -6.56 22.25
C GLU A 59 -22.34 -5.06 22.58
N SER A 60 -21.59 -4.24 21.86
CA SER A 60 -21.59 -2.78 22.03
C SER A 60 -22.92 -2.13 21.66
N LEU A 61 -23.78 -2.85 20.94
CA LEU A 61 -25.12 -2.40 20.58
C LEU A 61 -26.20 -2.86 21.58
N ASP A 62 -25.85 -3.60 22.63
CA ASP A 62 -26.77 -4.01 23.70
C ASP A 62 -26.35 -3.38 25.03
N PRO A 63 -27.05 -2.33 25.47
CA PRO A 63 -26.70 -1.62 26.72
C PRO A 63 -26.77 -2.48 27.98
N SER A 64 -27.49 -3.61 27.93
CA SER A 64 -27.67 -4.51 29.08
C SER A 64 -26.42 -5.35 29.38
N ILE A 65 -25.51 -5.46 28.39
CA ILE A 65 -24.34 -6.34 28.47
C ILE A 65 -23.00 -5.63 28.24
N GLU A 66 -23.02 -4.32 27.95
CA GLU A 66 -21.83 -3.51 27.59
C GLU A 66 -20.65 -3.65 28.58
N THR A 67 -20.92 -3.94 29.86
CA THR A 67 -19.91 -4.01 30.92
C THR A 67 -19.66 -5.42 31.46
N GLN A 68 -20.27 -6.45 30.88
CA GLN A 68 -20.14 -7.84 31.35
C GLN A 68 -18.95 -8.55 30.69
N ASP A 69 -18.55 -9.70 31.23
CA ASP A 69 -17.55 -10.56 30.58
C ASP A 69 -18.13 -11.13 29.27
N ILE A 70 -17.78 -10.47 28.19
CA ILE A 70 -18.33 -10.64 26.85
C ILE A 70 -18.10 -12.05 26.32
N LYS A 71 -16.96 -12.68 26.67
CA LYS A 71 -16.63 -14.03 26.20
C LYS A 71 -17.62 -15.08 26.73
N SER A 72 -18.28 -14.78 27.86
CA SER A 72 -19.29 -15.65 28.45
C SER A 72 -20.67 -15.50 27.83
N LEU A 73 -20.93 -14.41 27.08
CA LEU A 73 -22.28 -14.04 26.64
C LEU A 73 -22.72 -14.72 25.34
N GLN A 74 -21.79 -15.18 24.49
CA GLN A 74 -22.07 -15.86 23.20
C GLN A 74 -23.21 -15.19 22.40
N LEU A 75 -23.15 -13.87 22.20
CA LEU A 75 -24.14 -13.15 21.41
C LEU A 75 -24.04 -13.58 19.95
N GLN A 76 -25.04 -14.33 19.47
CA GLN A 76 -25.02 -15.03 18.18
C GLN A 76 -26.22 -14.70 17.30
N GLU A 77 -27.02 -13.69 17.67
CA GLU A 77 -28.15 -13.17 16.91
C GLU A 77 -28.35 -11.67 17.25
N VAL A 78 -29.00 -10.93 16.35
CA VAL A 78 -29.41 -9.54 16.63
C VAL A 78 -30.67 -9.56 17.49
N ASN A 79 -30.58 -9.01 18.68
CA ASN A 79 -31.74 -8.89 19.59
C ASN A 79 -32.45 -7.54 19.43
N GLN A 80 -33.56 -7.36 20.15
CA GLN A 80 -34.37 -6.16 20.10
C GLN A 80 -33.59 -4.93 20.65
N ALA A 81 -32.78 -5.07 21.70
CA ALA A 81 -32.01 -3.98 22.30
C ALA A 81 -31.00 -3.42 21.30
N MET A 82 -30.28 -4.29 20.57
CA MET A 82 -29.38 -3.90 19.49
C MET A 82 -30.09 -3.11 18.39
N THR A 83 -31.26 -3.58 17.97
CA THR A 83 -32.05 -2.94 16.92
C THR A 83 -32.53 -1.54 17.36
N GLU A 84 -32.99 -1.41 18.60
CA GLU A 84 -33.43 -0.10 19.15
C GLU A 84 -32.25 0.86 19.30
N LEU A 85 -31.13 0.43 19.88
CA LEU A 85 -29.97 1.29 20.06
C LEU A 85 -29.40 1.75 18.69
N ASN A 86 -29.36 0.88 17.71
CA ASN A 86 -28.83 1.18 16.38
C ASN A 86 -29.64 2.25 15.61
N LYS A 87 -30.87 2.54 16.01
CA LYS A 87 -31.66 3.66 15.43
C LYS A 87 -31.00 5.00 15.70
N ASP A 88 -30.52 5.21 16.95
CA ASP A 88 -29.89 6.46 17.38
C ASP A 88 -28.37 6.44 17.19
N TYR A 89 -27.77 5.28 17.14
CA TYR A 89 -26.33 5.01 17.02
C TYR A 89 -26.03 4.08 15.83
N PRO A 90 -26.27 4.54 14.60
CA PRO A 90 -25.95 3.73 13.43
C PRO A 90 -24.46 3.50 13.35
N VAL A 91 -24.02 2.30 12.90
CA VAL A 91 -22.60 1.93 12.82
C VAL A 91 -22.15 1.67 11.40
N GLY A 92 -20.89 1.98 11.10
CA GLY A 92 -20.27 1.77 9.81
C GLY A 92 -19.85 0.33 9.55
N GLY A 93 -19.50 -0.40 10.61
CA GLY A 93 -19.10 -1.81 10.52
C GLY A 93 -19.33 -2.57 11.82
N ILE A 94 -19.37 -3.89 11.71
CA ILE A 94 -19.44 -4.84 12.83
C ILE A 94 -18.34 -5.87 12.65
N ILE A 95 -17.53 -6.07 13.70
CA ILE A 95 -16.51 -7.12 13.77
C ILE A 95 -17.04 -8.29 14.59
N LEU A 96 -16.91 -9.51 14.05
CA LEU A 96 -17.26 -10.75 14.76
C LEU A 96 -16.03 -11.43 15.33
N TYR A 97 -16.16 -11.92 16.55
CA TYR A 97 -15.17 -12.72 17.26
C TYR A 97 -15.60 -14.18 17.38
N ALA A 98 -14.71 -15.07 17.79
CA ALA A 98 -14.98 -16.51 17.89
C ALA A 98 -16.23 -16.85 18.71
N HIS A 99 -16.53 -16.09 19.79
CA HIS A 99 -17.72 -16.32 20.63
C HIS A 99 -19.05 -15.95 19.94
N ASN A 100 -19.00 -15.15 18.86
CA ASN A 100 -20.17 -14.80 18.05
C ASN A 100 -20.48 -15.85 16.96
N ILE A 101 -19.57 -16.81 16.74
CA ILE A 101 -19.60 -17.74 15.61
C ILE A 101 -19.75 -19.18 16.14
N LYS A 102 -20.88 -19.79 15.87
CA LYS A 102 -21.20 -21.16 16.32
C LYS A 102 -21.01 -22.18 15.19
N ASP A 103 -21.78 -22.03 14.13
CA ASP A 103 -21.79 -22.87 12.94
C ASP A 103 -22.26 -22.09 11.71
N GLU A 104 -22.20 -22.69 10.52
CA GLU A 104 -22.56 -22.02 9.26
C GLU A 104 -24.01 -21.50 9.25
N ALA A 105 -24.96 -22.22 9.77
CA ALA A 105 -26.37 -21.85 9.75
C ALA A 105 -26.65 -20.65 10.66
N GLN A 106 -26.09 -20.67 11.88
CA GLN A 106 -26.18 -19.55 12.81
C GLN A 106 -25.50 -18.32 12.22
N LEU A 107 -24.26 -18.45 11.72
CA LEU A 107 -23.48 -17.35 11.17
C LEU A 107 -24.20 -16.67 9.99
N SER A 108 -24.75 -17.45 9.05
CA SER A 108 -25.51 -16.92 7.92
C SER A 108 -26.74 -16.12 8.37
N THR A 109 -27.46 -16.61 9.36
CA THR A 109 -28.63 -15.93 9.94
C THR A 109 -28.20 -14.64 10.62
N PHE A 110 -27.15 -14.67 11.43
CA PHE A 110 -26.66 -13.53 12.17
C PHE A 110 -26.15 -12.41 11.24
N ILE A 111 -25.39 -12.77 10.23
CA ILE A 111 -24.91 -11.81 9.21
C ILE A 111 -26.07 -11.16 8.47
N SER A 112 -27.10 -11.93 8.09
CA SER A 112 -28.31 -11.39 7.45
C SER A 112 -29.02 -10.38 8.35
N GLN A 113 -29.15 -10.66 9.64
CA GLN A 113 -29.74 -9.74 10.62
C GLN A 113 -28.89 -8.47 10.81
N ILE A 114 -27.56 -8.60 10.89
CA ILE A 114 -26.64 -7.46 11.00
C ILE A 114 -26.75 -6.54 9.77
N ARG A 115 -26.83 -7.12 8.56
CA ARG A 115 -26.95 -6.32 7.33
C ARG A 115 -28.25 -5.51 7.25
N ALA A 116 -29.28 -5.89 8.02
CA ALA A 116 -30.53 -5.15 8.12
C ALA A 116 -30.47 -3.95 9.10
N LEU A 117 -29.40 -3.81 9.87
CA LEU A 117 -29.20 -2.69 10.80
C LEU A 117 -28.99 -1.36 10.05
N ASN A 118 -29.33 -0.24 10.70
CA ASN A 118 -29.07 1.09 10.18
C ASN A 118 -27.57 1.36 10.01
N GLY A 119 -27.19 2.12 8.98
CA GLY A 119 -25.80 2.42 8.66
C GLY A 119 -25.21 1.49 7.62
N SER A 120 -25.94 0.39 7.28
CA SER A 120 -25.46 -0.61 6.34
C SER A 120 -24.05 -1.10 6.70
N PRO A 121 -23.84 -1.70 7.87
CA PRO A 121 -22.52 -2.03 8.35
C PRO A 121 -21.76 -2.98 7.43
N LEU A 122 -20.44 -2.80 7.33
CA LEU A 122 -19.53 -3.81 6.78
C LEU A 122 -19.25 -4.87 7.83
N LEU A 123 -19.13 -6.13 7.39
CA LEU A 123 -18.79 -7.25 8.25
C LEU A 123 -17.27 -7.46 8.25
N CYS A 124 -16.67 -7.42 9.44
CA CYS A 124 -15.23 -7.56 9.63
C CYS A 124 -14.90 -8.76 10.52
N ILE A 125 -13.70 -9.29 10.33
CA ILE A 125 -13.17 -10.41 11.11
C ILE A 125 -11.64 -10.30 11.18
N ASP A 126 -11.01 -10.98 12.17
CA ASP A 126 -9.59 -11.31 12.17
C ASP A 126 -9.43 -12.77 11.79
N GLU A 127 -9.19 -13.07 10.55
CA GLU A 127 -8.96 -14.42 10.04
C GLU A 127 -7.57 -14.50 9.39
N GLU A 128 -6.53 -14.22 10.19
CA GLU A 128 -5.14 -14.11 9.70
C GLU A 128 -4.60 -15.44 9.15
N GLY A 129 -5.23 -16.54 9.54
CA GLY A 129 -4.69 -17.89 9.45
C GLY A 129 -3.83 -18.24 10.68
N GLY A 130 -3.50 -19.51 10.86
CA GLY A 130 -2.76 -19.98 12.03
C GLY A 130 -3.54 -19.78 13.35
N ARG A 131 -2.86 -19.23 14.37
CA ARG A 131 -3.46 -19.10 15.72
C ARG A 131 -4.52 -18.00 15.82
N VAL A 132 -4.54 -17.05 14.92
CA VAL A 132 -5.55 -15.99 14.86
C VAL A 132 -6.48 -16.29 13.68
N ALA A 133 -7.49 -17.08 13.96
CA ALA A 133 -8.56 -17.41 13.04
C ALA A 133 -9.83 -17.71 13.84
N ARG A 134 -10.96 -17.15 13.42
CA ARG A 134 -12.23 -17.29 14.14
C ARG A 134 -13.09 -18.40 13.57
N ILE A 135 -12.99 -18.62 12.26
CA ILE A 135 -13.71 -19.65 11.52
C ILE A 135 -12.85 -20.91 11.42
N ALA A 136 -11.62 -20.81 10.89
CA ALA A 136 -10.78 -21.99 10.69
C ALA A 136 -10.43 -22.73 12.01
N ASN A 137 -10.37 -22.03 13.14
CA ASN A 137 -10.13 -22.65 14.45
C ASN A 137 -11.42 -23.14 15.15
N ASN A 138 -12.58 -23.02 14.50
CA ASN A 138 -13.86 -23.57 14.98
C ASN A 138 -14.15 -24.89 14.26
N ASP A 139 -14.19 -26.01 15.02
CA ASP A 139 -14.36 -27.36 14.47
C ASP A 139 -15.75 -27.61 13.84
N ASN A 140 -16.68 -26.67 13.94
CA ASN A 140 -17.97 -26.73 13.25
C ASN A 140 -17.92 -26.26 11.79
N PHE A 141 -16.74 -25.82 11.31
CA PHE A 141 -16.53 -25.38 9.94
C PHE A 141 -15.52 -26.30 9.24
N ASP A 142 -15.89 -26.77 8.06
CA ASP A 142 -15.02 -27.57 7.20
C ASP A 142 -14.29 -26.66 6.21
N VAL A 143 -13.23 -26.00 6.70
CA VAL A 143 -12.37 -25.10 5.91
C VAL A 143 -10.90 -25.45 6.12
N GLU A 144 -10.06 -25.11 5.15
CA GLU A 144 -8.62 -25.35 5.24
C GLU A 144 -8.00 -24.54 6.37
N LYS A 145 -7.12 -25.18 7.16
CA LYS A 145 -6.39 -24.58 8.27
C LYS A 145 -4.92 -24.40 7.89
N PHE A 146 -4.39 -23.21 8.14
CA PHE A 146 -2.98 -22.91 7.93
C PHE A 146 -2.24 -22.95 9.27
N THR A 147 -1.01 -23.48 9.28
CA THR A 147 -0.23 -23.64 10.51
C THR A 147 0.17 -22.30 11.10
N SER A 148 0.79 -21.45 10.32
CA SER A 148 1.16 -20.07 10.68
C SER A 148 1.62 -19.29 9.44
N MET A 149 1.64 -17.97 9.55
CA MET A 149 2.19 -17.12 8.48
C MET A 149 3.71 -17.23 8.38
N GLU A 150 4.38 -17.44 9.53
CA GLU A 150 5.82 -17.74 9.55
C GLU A 150 6.15 -19.00 8.72
N ALA A 151 5.36 -20.08 8.86
CA ALA A 151 5.58 -21.29 8.07
C ALA A 151 5.41 -21.04 6.56
N ILE A 152 4.48 -20.19 6.15
CA ILE A 152 4.33 -19.75 4.76
C ILE A 152 5.54 -18.91 4.33
N GLY A 153 5.97 -17.95 5.14
CA GLY A 153 7.15 -17.12 4.87
C GLY A 153 8.44 -17.91 4.71
N GLN A 154 8.63 -18.96 5.51
CA GLN A 154 9.79 -19.85 5.42
C GLN A 154 9.89 -20.61 4.09
N THR A 155 8.79 -20.73 3.34
CA THR A 155 8.84 -21.32 1.99
C THR A 155 9.58 -20.44 0.98
N GLY A 156 9.68 -19.13 1.24
CA GLY A 156 10.21 -18.15 0.27
C GLY A 156 9.35 -18.00 -1.00
N ASP A 157 8.16 -18.61 -1.04
CA ASP A 157 7.28 -18.65 -2.22
C ASP A 157 6.00 -17.84 -1.97
N PRO A 158 5.89 -16.60 -2.49
CA PRO A 158 4.71 -15.76 -2.34
C PRO A 158 3.42 -16.35 -2.91
N SER A 159 3.50 -17.31 -3.86
CA SER A 159 2.31 -18.00 -4.35
C SER A 159 1.59 -18.77 -3.25
N LYS A 160 2.30 -19.18 -2.20
CA LYS A 160 1.71 -19.81 -1.01
C LYS A 160 0.94 -18.82 -0.15
N ALA A 161 1.44 -17.58 -0.05
CA ALA A 161 0.71 -16.51 0.63
C ALA A 161 -0.54 -16.10 -0.16
N TYR A 162 -0.45 -16.01 -1.50
CA TYR A 162 -1.61 -15.82 -2.36
C TYR A 162 -2.65 -16.92 -2.15
N TYR A 163 -2.22 -18.19 -2.20
CA TYR A 163 -3.13 -19.33 -1.99
C TYR A 163 -3.82 -19.26 -0.62
N CYS A 164 -3.07 -18.92 0.43
CA CYS A 164 -3.62 -18.74 1.77
C CYS A 164 -4.69 -17.63 1.80
N GLY A 165 -4.37 -16.43 1.31
CA GLY A 165 -5.30 -15.30 1.27
C GLY A 165 -6.53 -15.59 0.40
N ASN A 166 -6.36 -16.25 -0.75
CA ASN A 166 -7.49 -16.61 -1.63
C ASN A 166 -8.40 -17.67 -1.01
N THR A 167 -7.84 -18.67 -0.35
CA THR A 167 -8.60 -19.71 0.36
C THR A 167 -9.41 -19.09 1.50
N ILE A 168 -8.77 -18.26 2.34
CA ILE A 168 -9.44 -17.55 3.44
C ILE A 168 -10.53 -16.62 2.89
N GLY A 169 -10.19 -15.79 1.91
CA GLY A 169 -11.15 -14.88 1.28
C GLY A 169 -12.35 -15.61 0.68
N THR A 170 -12.15 -16.78 0.08
CA THR A 170 -13.21 -17.57 -0.54
C THR A 170 -14.27 -18.01 0.50
N TYR A 171 -13.86 -18.57 1.64
CA TYR A 171 -14.85 -18.93 2.63
C TYR A 171 -15.42 -17.72 3.40
N LEU A 172 -14.63 -16.67 3.62
CA LEU A 172 -15.13 -15.43 4.21
C LEU A 172 -16.20 -14.78 3.32
N HIS A 173 -15.96 -14.69 2.03
CA HIS A 173 -16.94 -14.19 1.05
C HIS A 173 -18.21 -15.05 1.02
N LYS A 174 -18.05 -16.38 1.02
CA LYS A 174 -19.19 -17.35 1.12
C LYS A 174 -20.06 -17.05 2.32
N TYR A 175 -19.46 -16.75 3.49
CA TYR A 175 -20.19 -16.45 4.71
C TYR A 175 -20.69 -15.00 4.80
N GLY A 176 -20.24 -14.11 3.90
CA GLY A 176 -20.73 -12.74 3.80
C GLY A 176 -19.90 -11.72 4.57
N PHE A 177 -18.61 -11.95 4.81
CA PHE A 177 -17.68 -10.95 5.31
C PHE A 177 -17.20 -10.04 4.18
N ASP A 178 -16.98 -8.78 4.52
CA ASP A 178 -16.52 -7.72 3.60
C ASP A 178 -15.04 -7.43 3.78
N ILE A 179 -14.53 -7.50 5.02
CA ILE A 179 -13.17 -7.12 5.39
C ILE A 179 -12.56 -8.21 6.28
N ASP A 180 -11.34 -8.61 5.95
CA ASP A 180 -10.47 -9.34 6.85
C ASP A 180 -9.37 -8.42 7.39
N PHE A 181 -9.23 -8.30 8.71
CA PHE A 181 -8.12 -7.59 9.32
C PHE A 181 -6.83 -8.43 9.26
N ALA A 182 -6.42 -8.74 8.04
CA ALA A 182 -5.23 -9.46 7.62
C ALA A 182 -4.74 -8.91 6.27
N PRO A 183 -3.47 -9.14 5.92
CA PRO A 183 -2.42 -9.85 6.65
C PRO A 183 -1.69 -8.99 7.69
N VAL A 184 -0.95 -9.67 8.57
CA VAL A 184 0.05 -9.03 9.43
C VAL A 184 1.25 -8.63 8.58
N ALA A 185 1.51 -7.32 8.49
CA ALA A 185 2.64 -6.73 7.78
C ALA A 185 3.84 -6.43 8.70
N ASP A 186 3.73 -6.74 9.99
CA ASP A 186 4.81 -6.62 10.93
C ASP A 186 6.00 -7.49 10.54
N VAL A 187 7.21 -7.00 10.79
CA VAL A 187 8.47 -7.74 10.64
C VAL A 187 8.92 -8.16 12.03
N ASN A 188 8.97 -9.46 12.32
CA ASN A 188 9.21 -9.98 13.67
C ASN A 188 10.70 -9.94 14.04
N THR A 189 11.29 -8.73 14.11
CA THR A 189 12.72 -8.53 14.37
C THR A 189 13.14 -8.83 15.81
N ASN A 190 12.19 -8.82 16.76
CA ASN A 190 12.45 -9.18 18.14
C ASN A 190 11.96 -10.59 18.45
N PRO A 191 12.86 -11.57 18.65
CA PRO A 191 12.48 -12.96 18.93
C PRO A 191 11.76 -13.15 20.28
N GLU A 192 11.85 -12.16 21.18
CA GLU A 192 11.13 -12.16 22.46
C GLU A 192 9.69 -11.62 22.31
N ASN A 193 9.32 -11.09 21.16
CA ASN A 193 7.97 -10.59 20.90
C ASN A 193 6.96 -11.75 20.91
N ARG A 194 6.07 -11.75 21.91
CA ARG A 194 5.05 -12.80 22.08
C ARG A 194 3.71 -12.45 21.39
N VAL A 195 3.54 -11.19 20.97
CA VAL A 195 2.32 -10.70 20.36
C VAL A 195 2.28 -11.04 18.87
N ILE A 196 3.32 -10.71 18.15
CA ILE A 196 3.43 -10.96 16.70
C ILE A 196 3.91 -12.39 16.43
N LYS A 197 5.12 -12.74 16.82
CA LYS A 197 5.63 -14.11 16.74
C LYS A 197 5.37 -14.74 15.36
N ASP A 198 4.71 -15.91 15.33
CA ASP A 198 4.37 -16.72 14.16
C ASP A 198 3.22 -16.15 13.28
N ARG A 199 2.65 -14.99 13.66
CA ARG A 199 1.69 -14.25 12.84
C ARG A 199 2.37 -13.48 11.69
N ALA A 200 3.62 -13.04 11.88
CA ALA A 200 4.40 -12.41 10.82
C ALA A 200 4.93 -13.44 9.83
N PHE A 201 5.04 -13.08 8.56
CA PHE A 201 5.64 -13.95 7.55
C PHE A 201 7.14 -14.17 7.75
N SER A 202 7.86 -13.19 8.29
CA SER A 202 9.31 -13.28 8.50
C SER A 202 9.82 -12.21 9.47
N ASP A 203 11.03 -12.41 9.97
CA ASP A 203 11.89 -11.41 10.62
C ASP A 203 12.67 -10.56 9.60
N ASP A 204 12.55 -10.90 8.32
CA ASP A 204 13.16 -10.22 7.21
C ASP A 204 12.09 -9.48 6.37
N PRO A 205 12.14 -8.13 6.28
CA PRO A 205 11.13 -7.34 5.58
C PRO A 205 11.06 -7.64 4.08
N TYR A 206 12.16 -8.09 3.47
CA TYR A 206 12.19 -8.40 2.04
C TYR A 206 11.61 -9.79 1.70
N VAL A 207 11.56 -10.67 2.68
CA VAL A 207 10.79 -11.92 2.59
C VAL A 207 9.32 -11.64 2.89
N ALA A 208 9.04 -10.83 3.93
CA ALA A 208 7.68 -10.52 4.34
C ALA A 208 6.89 -9.70 3.30
N ALA A 209 7.53 -8.71 2.66
CA ALA A 209 6.83 -7.78 1.76
C ALA A 209 6.10 -8.48 0.59
N PRO A 210 6.72 -9.36 -0.20
CA PRO A 210 6.01 -10.08 -1.26
C PRO A 210 4.95 -11.05 -0.72
N MET A 211 5.11 -11.60 0.49
CA MET A 211 4.07 -12.43 1.12
C MET A 211 2.84 -11.59 1.46
N VAL A 212 3.04 -10.41 2.07
CA VAL A 212 1.96 -9.47 2.42
C VAL A 212 1.16 -9.07 1.19
N THR A 213 1.83 -8.68 0.10
CA THR A 213 1.14 -8.25 -1.13
C THR A 213 0.40 -9.38 -1.80
N SER A 214 0.99 -10.57 -1.87
CA SER A 214 0.36 -11.75 -2.47
C SER A 214 -0.84 -12.24 -1.66
N TYR A 215 -0.77 -12.21 -0.33
CA TYR A 215 -1.91 -12.54 0.53
C TYR A 215 -3.07 -11.54 0.33
N LEU A 216 -2.78 -10.22 0.31
CA LEU A 216 -3.77 -9.18 0.00
C LEU A 216 -4.43 -9.41 -1.35
N GLN A 217 -3.66 -9.77 -2.37
CA GLN A 217 -4.20 -10.05 -3.70
C GLN A 217 -5.14 -11.27 -3.66
N GLY A 218 -4.74 -12.32 -2.95
CA GLY A 218 -5.57 -13.51 -2.77
C GLY A 218 -6.93 -13.19 -2.14
N LEU A 219 -6.97 -12.38 -1.07
CA LEU A 219 -8.22 -11.91 -0.45
C LEU A 219 -9.10 -11.15 -1.44
N ARG A 220 -8.52 -10.20 -2.18
CA ARG A 220 -9.26 -9.36 -3.14
C ARG A 220 -9.85 -10.18 -4.28
N ASP A 221 -9.08 -11.12 -4.83
CA ASP A 221 -9.54 -11.98 -5.92
C ASP A 221 -10.70 -12.89 -5.47
N ALA A 222 -10.78 -13.17 -4.17
CA ALA A 222 -11.88 -13.87 -3.55
C ALA A 222 -13.06 -12.95 -3.15
N GLY A 223 -12.95 -11.63 -3.34
CA GLY A 223 -14.02 -10.66 -3.05
C GLY A 223 -14.05 -10.12 -1.62
N VAL A 224 -12.97 -10.23 -0.86
CA VAL A 224 -12.81 -9.70 0.50
C VAL A 224 -11.66 -8.67 0.51
N GLU A 225 -11.85 -7.52 1.15
CA GLU A 225 -10.78 -6.53 1.28
C GLU A 225 -9.91 -6.83 2.51
N GLY A 226 -8.59 -6.76 2.31
CA GLY A 226 -7.62 -6.95 3.38
C GLY A 226 -7.22 -5.65 4.08
N CYS A 227 -6.72 -5.79 5.31
CA CYS A 227 -6.20 -4.70 6.11
C CYS A 227 -4.81 -5.04 6.64
N ILE A 228 -3.77 -4.37 6.16
CA ILE A 228 -2.41 -4.60 6.67
C ILE A 228 -2.24 -3.99 8.06
N LYS A 229 -1.53 -4.70 8.95
CA LYS A 229 -1.37 -4.36 10.36
C LYS A 229 -0.02 -4.80 10.93
N HIS A 230 0.49 -4.17 11.96
CA HIS A 230 -0.02 -3.07 12.79
C HIS A 230 0.93 -1.87 12.63
N TYR A 231 0.51 -0.85 11.88
CA TYR A 231 1.34 0.33 11.59
C TYR A 231 1.71 1.10 12.86
N PRO A 232 2.95 1.55 13.05
CA PRO A 232 4.09 1.52 12.11
C PRO A 232 5.02 0.31 12.26
N GLY A 233 4.57 -0.80 12.81
CA GLY A 233 5.32 -2.05 12.96
C GLY A 233 5.45 -2.47 14.42
N HIS A 234 4.76 -3.57 14.77
CA HIS A 234 4.71 -4.11 16.14
C HIS A 234 5.79 -5.19 16.40
N GLY A 235 6.50 -5.65 15.35
CA GLY A 235 7.38 -6.83 15.46
C GLY A 235 8.68 -6.62 16.24
N ASP A 236 9.11 -5.37 16.43
CA ASP A 236 10.30 -5.00 17.21
C ASP A 236 10.02 -4.82 18.71
N THR A 237 8.75 -4.65 19.10
CA THR A 237 8.40 -4.25 20.46
C THR A 237 8.69 -5.35 21.48
N LYS A 238 9.09 -4.94 22.68
CA LYS A 238 9.08 -5.80 23.87
C LYS A 238 7.70 -5.73 24.50
N ALA A 239 7.07 -6.89 24.67
CA ALA A 239 5.82 -6.97 25.41
C ALA A 239 6.11 -6.88 26.90
N ASP A 240 6.14 -5.69 27.47
CA ASP A 240 5.88 -5.51 28.89
C ASP A 240 4.48 -4.92 29.05
N THR A 241 3.50 -5.80 29.17
CA THR A 241 2.09 -5.47 29.28
C THR A 241 1.67 -5.02 30.68
N HIS A 242 2.61 -4.86 31.61
CA HIS A 242 2.28 -4.54 33.00
C HIS A 242 2.28 -3.05 33.32
N TYR A 243 2.94 -2.18 32.54
CA TYR A 243 3.13 -0.77 32.90
C TYR A 243 3.18 0.22 31.74
N GLY A 244 2.43 0.01 30.65
CA GLY A 244 2.41 1.00 29.56
C GLY A 244 2.25 0.41 28.17
N TYR A 245 2.51 1.24 27.17
CA TYR A 245 2.51 0.80 25.77
C TYR A 245 3.67 -0.17 25.49
N ALA A 246 3.44 -1.14 24.61
CA ALA A 246 4.56 -1.79 23.96
C ALA A 246 5.38 -0.74 23.21
N GLU A 247 6.70 -0.77 23.35
CA GLU A 247 7.59 0.29 22.90
C GLU A 247 8.60 -0.22 21.88
N SER A 248 8.88 0.59 20.85
CA SER A 248 10.07 0.45 20.01
C SER A 248 10.90 1.73 20.10
N LEU A 249 12.21 1.55 20.35
CA LEU A 249 13.18 2.65 20.44
C LEU A 249 13.83 2.99 19.10
N LYS A 250 13.37 2.40 17.99
CA LYS A 250 13.86 2.70 16.66
C LYS A 250 13.60 4.17 16.29
N THR A 251 14.56 4.75 15.59
CA THR A 251 14.40 6.02 14.90
C THR A 251 13.53 5.84 13.66
N TRP A 252 13.00 6.93 13.10
CA TRP A 252 12.21 6.84 11.86
C TRP A 252 13.01 6.26 10.68
N ASP A 253 14.30 6.58 10.57
CA ASP A 253 15.16 6.03 9.52
C ASP A 253 15.34 4.51 9.66
N GLU A 254 15.46 3.99 10.87
CA GLU A 254 15.51 2.54 11.10
C GLU A 254 14.17 1.88 10.75
N ILE A 255 13.04 2.50 11.10
CA ILE A 255 11.70 2.04 10.72
C ILE A 255 11.51 2.07 9.20
N LEU A 256 11.96 3.12 8.51
CA LEU A 256 11.92 3.22 7.05
C LEU A 256 12.69 2.11 6.35
N ASN A 257 13.78 1.66 6.94
CA ASN A 257 14.65 0.62 6.39
C ASN A 257 14.27 -0.82 6.82
N CYS A 258 13.22 -0.99 7.61
CA CYS A 258 12.74 -2.30 8.05
C CYS A 258 11.21 -2.40 7.93
N GLU A 259 10.47 -1.94 8.94
CA GLU A 259 9.02 -2.09 9.02
C GLU A 259 8.29 -1.46 7.83
N MET A 260 8.74 -0.29 7.36
CA MET A 260 8.09 0.40 6.24
C MET A 260 8.31 -0.28 4.88
N ILE A 261 9.17 -1.26 4.76
CA ILE A 261 9.32 -2.03 3.51
C ILE A 261 8.03 -2.81 3.21
N THR A 262 7.46 -3.47 4.21
CA THR A 262 6.20 -4.22 4.07
C THR A 262 5.00 -3.29 3.88
N PHE A 263 4.91 -2.20 4.66
CA PHE A 263 3.82 -1.25 4.53
C PHE A 263 3.86 -0.51 3.18
N LYS A 264 5.03 -0.07 2.71
CA LYS A 264 5.19 0.52 1.37
C LYS A 264 4.79 -0.45 0.26
N ALA A 265 5.12 -1.73 0.39
CA ALA A 265 4.69 -2.75 -0.56
C ALA A 265 3.16 -2.88 -0.58
N GLY A 266 2.51 -2.97 0.59
CA GLY A 266 1.04 -2.99 0.70
C GLY A 266 0.37 -1.73 0.14
N ILE A 267 0.93 -0.53 0.40
CA ILE A 267 0.43 0.73 -0.15
C ILE A 267 0.52 0.72 -1.68
N ARG A 268 1.66 0.33 -2.25
CA ARG A 268 1.85 0.22 -3.71
C ARG A 268 0.91 -0.81 -4.35
N SER A 269 0.60 -1.90 -3.65
CA SER A 269 -0.38 -2.89 -4.13
C SER A 269 -1.83 -2.40 -4.05
N GLY A 270 -2.06 -1.15 -3.60
CA GLY A 270 -3.39 -0.54 -3.52
C GLY A 270 -4.22 -0.95 -2.29
N CYS A 271 -3.57 -1.25 -1.17
CA CYS A 271 -4.22 -1.58 0.10
C CYS A 271 -5.25 -0.51 0.49
N GLN A 272 -6.48 -0.91 0.80
CA GLN A 272 -7.56 0.01 1.16
C GLN A 272 -7.62 0.33 2.65
N LEU A 273 -7.11 -0.55 3.52
CA LEU A 273 -7.11 -0.34 4.96
C LEU A 273 -5.73 -0.60 5.57
N ILE A 274 -5.30 0.30 6.45
CA ILE A 274 -4.14 0.12 7.32
C ILE A 274 -4.59 0.26 8.77
N MET A 275 -4.31 -0.77 9.59
CA MET A 275 -4.60 -0.73 11.02
C MET A 275 -3.38 -0.22 11.80
N THR A 276 -3.63 0.72 12.72
CA THR A 276 -2.59 1.29 13.58
C THR A 276 -2.39 0.47 14.85
N ALA A 277 -1.16 0.41 15.34
CA ALA A 277 -0.83 -0.23 16.61
C ALA A 277 -0.98 0.73 17.80
N HIS A 278 -1.24 0.16 18.99
CA HIS A 278 -1.13 0.88 20.27
C HIS A 278 0.28 0.79 20.85
N ILE A 279 1.29 1.11 20.05
CA ILE A 279 2.70 1.11 20.45
C ILE A 279 3.25 2.52 20.56
N SER A 280 4.23 2.72 21.44
CA SER A 280 4.96 3.98 21.59
C SER A 280 6.26 3.97 20.80
N LEU A 281 6.57 5.12 20.17
CA LEU A 281 7.81 5.36 19.43
C LEU A 281 8.46 6.66 19.92
N PRO A 282 9.00 6.70 21.15
CA PRO A 282 9.45 7.96 21.75
C PRO A 282 10.59 8.62 20.99
N ASN A 283 11.45 7.87 20.31
CA ASN A 283 12.53 8.43 19.48
C ASN A 283 12.02 9.06 18.17
N VAL A 284 10.76 8.82 17.80
CA VAL A 284 10.11 9.44 16.63
C VAL A 284 9.18 10.57 17.06
N THR A 285 8.33 10.30 18.06
CA THR A 285 7.27 11.24 18.48
C THR A 285 7.74 12.25 19.53
N GLY A 286 8.86 11.99 20.20
CA GLY A 286 9.35 12.80 21.32
C GLY A 286 8.51 12.64 22.62
N ALA A 287 7.57 11.70 22.64
CA ALA A 287 6.68 11.45 23.78
C ALA A 287 6.22 10.00 23.83
N GLU A 288 5.89 9.53 25.04
CA GLU A 288 5.21 8.25 25.24
C GLU A 288 3.71 8.41 24.89
N MET A 289 3.34 8.06 23.66
CA MET A 289 1.95 8.07 23.19
C MET A 289 1.75 6.96 22.18
N PRO A 290 0.55 6.37 22.10
CA PRO A 290 0.30 5.33 21.10
C PRO A 290 0.31 5.90 19.68
N ALA A 291 0.86 5.18 18.74
CA ALA A 291 0.89 5.55 17.32
C ALA A 291 -0.52 5.88 16.80
N THR A 292 -1.54 5.19 17.28
CA THR A 292 -2.96 5.44 17.02
C THR A 292 -3.41 6.88 17.31
N MET A 293 -2.74 7.59 18.23
CA MET A 293 -3.09 8.96 18.63
C MET A 293 -2.04 10.00 18.23
N SER A 294 -1.07 9.62 17.40
CA SER A 294 0.01 10.49 16.95
C SER A 294 -0.27 11.10 15.57
N SER A 295 -0.58 12.39 15.53
CA SER A 295 -0.73 13.13 14.27
C SER A 295 0.56 13.08 13.43
N LEU A 296 1.74 13.15 14.06
CA LEU A 296 3.01 12.99 13.37
C LEU A 296 3.08 11.66 12.60
N LEU A 297 2.69 10.55 13.22
CA LEU A 297 2.75 9.24 12.57
C LEU A 297 1.66 9.08 11.50
N LEU A 298 0.43 9.52 11.78
CA LEU A 298 -0.69 9.29 10.87
C LEU A 298 -0.80 10.32 9.74
N GLN A 299 -0.58 11.61 10.04
CA GLN A 299 -0.70 12.66 9.02
C GLN A 299 0.63 12.92 8.31
N ASP A 300 1.72 13.20 9.05
CA ASP A 300 2.97 13.62 8.42
C ASP A 300 3.69 12.42 7.80
N LYS A 301 3.77 11.29 8.52
CA LYS A 301 4.50 10.11 8.05
C LYS A 301 3.65 9.24 7.10
N LEU A 302 2.48 8.75 7.53
CA LEU A 302 1.71 7.81 6.72
C LEU A 302 1.04 8.50 5.52
N ARG A 303 0.34 9.64 5.73
CA ARG A 303 -0.32 10.35 4.62
C ARG A 303 0.63 11.21 3.82
N GLY A 304 1.50 11.99 4.48
CA GLY A 304 2.42 12.92 3.82
C GLY A 304 3.59 12.21 3.16
N GLU A 305 4.46 11.57 3.95
CA GLU A 305 5.71 10.99 3.45
C GLU A 305 5.49 9.68 2.65
N LEU A 306 4.60 8.79 3.15
CA LEU A 306 4.32 7.52 2.47
C LEU A 306 3.19 7.62 1.44
N GLY A 307 2.49 8.76 1.34
CA GLY A 307 1.48 9.04 0.33
C GLY A 307 0.16 8.26 0.50
N TYR A 308 -0.11 7.64 1.64
CA TYR A 308 -1.30 6.81 1.84
C TYR A 308 -2.58 7.65 1.96
N GLN A 309 -3.54 7.46 1.05
CA GLN A 309 -4.76 8.26 1.00
C GLN A 309 -6.04 7.49 1.38
N ASN A 310 -5.94 6.17 1.61
CA ASN A 310 -7.09 5.34 1.95
C ASN A 310 -7.38 5.30 3.46
N ILE A 311 -8.07 4.30 3.94
CA ILE A 311 -8.63 4.24 5.30
C ILE A 311 -7.56 3.86 6.33
N ILE A 312 -7.47 4.67 7.40
CA ILE A 312 -6.69 4.36 8.60
C ILE A 312 -7.67 3.91 9.70
N VAL A 313 -7.53 2.67 10.16
CA VAL A 313 -8.34 2.09 11.22
C VAL A 313 -7.49 1.92 12.49
N ALA A 314 -8.05 2.20 13.66
CA ALA A 314 -7.42 1.89 14.93
C ALA A 314 -7.39 0.37 15.16
N ASP A 315 -6.38 -0.16 15.85
CA ASP A 315 -6.57 -1.40 16.59
C ASP A 315 -7.63 -1.21 17.69
N ALA A 316 -8.12 -2.29 18.30
CA ALA A 316 -9.25 -2.23 19.20
C ALA A 316 -9.01 -1.25 20.38
N LEU A 317 -9.80 -0.16 20.45
CA LEU A 317 -9.67 0.89 21.46
C LEU A 317 -10.07 0.43 22.86
N GLU A 318 -10.63 -0.77 23.01
CA GLU A 318 -10.89 -1.40 24.31
C GLU A 318 -9.65 -2.09 24.92
N MET A 319 -8.55 -2.20 24.16
CA MET A 319 -7.31 -2.81 24.66
C MET A 319 -6.75 -2.02 25.85
N THR A 320 -6.16 -2.77 26.80
CA THR A 320 -5.59 -2.23 28.05
C THR A 320 -4.62 -1.06 27.80
N ALA A 321 -3.81 -1.16 26.74
CA ALA A 321 -2.89 -0.10 26.32
C ALA A 321 -3.59 1.27 26.11
N ILE A 322 -4.87 1.29 25.79
CA ILE A 322 -5.65 2.52 25.65
C ILE A 322 -6.45 2.80 26.90
N THR A 323 -7.20 1.82 27.42
CA THR A 323 -8.19 2.04 28.47
C THR A 323 -7.60 2.40 29.84
N GLU A 324 -6.34 2.07 30.10
CA GLU A 324 -5.65 2.50 31.33
C GLU A 324 -5.26 3.97 31.33
N GLN A 325 -5.16 4.61 30.16
CA GLN A 325 -4.70 5.99 30.04
C GLN A 325 -5.74 6.95 29.50
N TYR A 326 -6.70 6.45 28.70
CA TYR A 326 -7.72 7.26 28.05
C TYR A 326 -9.12 6.69 28.29
N GLY A 327 -10.07 7.55 28.63
CA GLY A 327 -11.48 7.20 28.53
C GLY A 327 -11.90 7.02 27.07
N SER A 328 -12.98 6.27 26.83
CA SER A 328 -13.47 6.01 25.48
C SER A 328 -13.79 7.29 24.69
N GLU A 329 -14.28 8.31 25.38
CA GLU A 329 -14.59 9.64 24.84
C GLU A 329 -13.32 10.34 24.32
N GLU A 330 -12.28 10.36 25.14
CA GLU A 330 -11.01 11.01 24.83
C GLU A 330 -10.29 10.24 23.73
N ALA A 331 -10.26 8.90 23.82
CA ALA A 331 -9.63 8.05 22.82
C ALA A 331 -10.21 8.26 21.41
N ALA A 332 -11.53 8.32 21.30
CA ALA A 332 -12.20 8.55 20.02
C ALA A 332 -11.90 9.95 19.45
N VAL A 333 -12.00 10.99 20.28
CA VAL A 333 -11.75 12.38 19.82
C VAL A 333 -10.29 12.57 19.40
N LYS A 334 -9.33 12.13 20.25
CA LYS A 334 -7.89 12.23 19.94
C LYS A 334 -7.50 11.41 18.71
N GLY A 335 -8.03 10.19 18.57
CA GLY A 335 -7.78 9.35 17.40
C GLY A 335 -8.22 10.01 16.10
N ILE A 336 -9.42 10.62 16.07
CA ILE A 336 -9.90 11.37 14.90
C ILE A 336 -9.02 12.59 14.62
N GLN A 337 -8.63 13.34 15.65
CA GLN A 337 -7.73 14.49 15.51
C GLN A 337 -6.35 14.05 14.97
N ALA A 338 -5.85 12.90 15.42
CA ALA A 338 -4.60 12.32 14.92
C ALA A 338 -4.68 11.85 13.47
N GLY A 339 -5.86 11.51 12.96
CA GLY A 339 -6.02 11.10 11.55
C GLY A 339 -6.74 9.80 11.30
N LEU A 340 -7.26 9.13 12.33
CA LEU A 340 -8.05 7.91 12.17
C LEU A 340 -9.33 8.16 11.37
N ASP A 341 -9.67 7.22 10.51
CA ASP A 341 -10.96 7.19 9.80
C ASP A 341 -11.95 6.25 10.48
N ILE A 342 -11.47 5.16 11.08
CA ILE A 342 -12.31 4.18 11.78
C ILE A 342 -11.81 3.97 13.20
N MET A 343 -12.71 4.10 14.17
CA MET A 343 -12.53 3.72 15.55
C MET A 343 -13.08 2.30 15.73
N LEU A 344 -12.19 1.35 16.01
CA LEU A 344 -12.55 -0.02 16.24
C LEU A 344 -12.77 -0.29 17.73
N ASN A 345 -13.91 -0.84 18.09
CA ASN A 345 -14.27 -1.32 19.44
C ASN A 345 -13.85 -0.39 20.59
N PRO A 346 -14.38 0.85 20.70
CA PRO A 346 -14.22 1.62 21.92
C PRO A 346 -14.93 0.91 23.09
N LEU A 347 -14.31 0.89 24.27
CA LEU A 347 -14.84 0.16 25.45
C LEU A 347 -16.29 0.59 25.78
N HIS A 348 -16.60 1.88 25.68
CA HIS A 348 -17.94 2.44 25.87
C HIS A 348 -18.40 3.16 24.60
N PHE A 349 -18.99 2.40 23.67
CA PHE A 349 -19.35 2.87 22.34
C PHE A 349 -20.21 4.13 22.36
N THR A 350 -21.33 4.13 23.11
CA THR A 350 -22.28 5.25 23.10
C THR A 350 -21.67 6.55 23.66
N LYS A 351 -20.77 6.44 24.65
CA LYS A 351 -20.03 7.59 25.19
C LYS A 351 -19.04 8.15 24.16
N ALA A 352 -18.26 7.26 23.54
CA ALA A 352 -17.31 7.64 22.49
C ALA A 352 -18.02 8.32 21.31
N PHE A 353 -19.12 7.74 20.84
CA PHE A 353 -19.94 8.30 19.76
C PHE A 353 -20.45 9.71 20.09
N ASN A 354 -21.07 9.89 21.27
CA ASN A 354 -21.59 11.19 21.69
C ASN A 354 -20.49 12.22 21.90
N ALA A 355 -19.31 11.82 22.38
CA ALA A 355 -18.16 12.70 22.51
C ALA A 355 -17.69 13.24 21.15
N VAL A 356 -17.65 12.39 20.11
CA VAL A 356 -17.31 12.82 18.75
C VAL A 356 -18.35 13.77 18.18
N VAL A 357 -19.66 13.45 18.31
CA VAL A 357 -20.74 14.36 17.88
C VAL A 357 -20.63 15.72 18.60
N ASN A 358 -20.38 15.71 19.91
CA ASN A 358 -20.19 16.94 20.67
C ASN A 358 -18.93 17.71 20.24
N ALA A 359 -17.82 17.03 19.98
CA ALA A 359 -16.59 17.64 19.51
C ALA A 359 -16.77 18.37 18.16
N VAL A 360 -17.62 17.83 17.27
CA VAL A 360 -17.99 18.52 16.02
C VAL A 360 -18.88 19.71 16.29
N ASN A 361 -19.93 19.57 17.11
CA ASN A 361 -20.84 20.65 17.43
C ASN A 361 -20.17 21.84 18.14
N THR A 362 -19.10 21.58 18.89
CA THR A 362 -18.30 22.60 19.59
C THR A 362 -17.11 23.12 18.81
N GLY A 363 -16.87 22.60 17.58
CA GLY A 363 -15.79 23.04 16.73
C GLY A 363 -14.40 22.47 17.11
N VAL A 364 -14.31 21.51 18.02
CA VAL A 364 -13.07 20.80 18.40
C VAL A 364 -12.60 19.90 17.25
N ILE A 365 -13.54 19.33 16.49
CA ILE A 365 -13.29 18.62 15.22
C ILE A 365 -14.12 19.34 14.15
N SER A 366 -13.54 19.64 13.00
CA SER A 366 -14.31 20.21 11.90
C SER A 366 -15.21 19.14 11.25
N GLU A 367 -16.40 19.53 10.79
CA GLU A 367 -17.27 18.61 10.05
C GLU A 367 -16.58 18.09 8.78
N GLU A 368 -15.73 18.91 8.14
CA GLU A 368 -14.96 18.48 6.96
C GLU A 368 -13.98 17.36 7.29
N ARG A 369 -13.38 17.35 8.50
CA ARG A 369 -12.55 16.21 8.94
C ARG A 369 -13.36 14.91 9.01
N ILE A 370 -14.60 14.97 9.48
CA ILE A 370 -15.53 13.84 9.47
C ILE A 370 -15.87 13.45 8.02
N ASN A 371 -16.22 14.43 7.18
CA ASN A 371 -16.56 14.20 5.77
C ASN A 371 -15.44 13.49 5.02
N GLN A 372 -14.17 13.85 5.26
CA GLN A 372 -13.02 13.18 4.64
C GLN A 372 -12.96 11.68 4.97
N SER A 373 -13.18 11.31 6.22
CA SER A 373 -13.23 9.91 6.64
C SER A 373 -14.42 9.17 6.04
N VAL A 374 -15.59 9.76 6.14
CA VAL A 374 -16.83 9.15 5.64
C VAL A 374 -16.76 8.96 4.12
N ARG A 375 -16.18 9.89 3.39
CA ARG A 375 -15.95 9.78 1.94
C ARG A 375 -15.12 8.55 1.59
N ARG A 376 -14.01 8.28 2.33
CA ARG A 376 -13.20 7.08 2.16
C ARG A 376 -13.99 5.80 2.44
N ILE A 377 -14.73 5.79 3.55
CA ILE A 377 -15.54 4.63 3.97
C ILE A 377 -16.67 4.35 2.95
N LEU A 378 -17.37 5.38 2.48
CA LEU A 378 -18.43 5.20 1.48
C LEU A 378 -17.88 4.72 0.14
N LYS A 379 -16.70 5.19 -0.28
CA LYS A 379 -16.02 4.67 -1.49
C LYS A 379 -15.74 3.18 -1.36
N LEU A 380 -15.18 2.75 -0.22
CA LEU A 380 -14.94 1.33 0.04
C LEU A 380 -16.24 0.52 0.03
N LYS A 381 -17.26 0.97 0.78
CA LYS A 381 -18.58 0.31 0.81
C LYS A 381 -19.16 0.13 -0.60
N LYS A 382 -19.04 1.15 -1.42
CA LYS A 382 -19.55 1.12 -2.79
C LYS A 382 -18.76 0.15 -3.65
N ALA A 383 -17.44 0.15 -3.54
CA ALA A 383 -16.57 -0.77 -4.29
C ALA A 383 -16.87 -2.25 -3.93
N LEU A 384 -17.06 -2.55 -2.66
CA LEU A 384 -17.38 -3.92 -2.19
C LEU A 384 -18.78 -4.39 -2.59
N ARG A 385 -19.76 -3.49 -2.64
CA ARG A 385 -21.15 -3.85 -2.98
C ARG A 385 -21.47 -3.84 -4.46
N ASN A 386 -20.79 -2.99 -5.20
CA ASN A 386 -20.93 -2.86 -6.64
C ASN A 386 -19.51 -2.92 -7.23
N PRO A 387 -18.90 -4.10 -7.33
CA PRO A 387 -17.60 -4.21 -7.96
C PRO A 387 -17.73 -3.72 -9.41
N VAL A 388 -17.27 -2.48 -9.64
CA VAL A 388 -17.18 -1.94 -10.98
C VAL A 388 -16.05 -2.67 -11.65
N ALA A 389 -16.33 -3.30 -12.79
CA ALA A 389 -15.24 -3.79 -13.65
C ALA A 389 -14.25 -2.63 -13.85
N PRO A 390 -12.93 -2.86 -13.73
CA PRO A 390 -11.95 -1.80 -13.91
C PRO A 390 -12.25 -1.03 -15.18
N ALA A 391 -12.26 0.30 -15.09
CA ALA A 391 -12.53 1.16 -16.23
C ALA A 391 -11.55 0.76 -17.35
N ILE A 392 -12.10 0.49 -18.53
CA ILE A 392 -11.26 0.22 -19.70
C ILE A 392 -10.52 1.51 -20.00
N ASP A 393 -9.23 1.53 -19.78
CA ASP A 393 -8.39 2.64 -20.19
C ASP A 393 -8.22 2.56 -21.70
N THR A 394 -8.83 3.50 -22.42
CA THR A 394 -8.76 3.59 -23.89
C THR A 394 -7.75 4.62 -24.37
N LYS A 395 -6.94 5.17 -23.45
CA LYS A 395 -5.91 6.14 -23.83
C LYS A 395 -4.87 5.50 -24.76
N PRO A 396 -4.32 6.28 -25.68
CA PRO A 396 -3.16 5.84 -26.44
C PRO A 396 -2.02 5.34 -25.53
N LEU A 397 -1.23 4.40 -26.02
CA LEU A 397 -0.16 3.78 -25.22
C LEU A 397 0.82 4.82 -24.64
N GLU A 398 1.13 5.85 -25.40
CA GLU A 398 2.01 6.96 -25.01
C GLU A 398 1.45 7.85 -23.88
N GLU A 399 0.15 7.78 -23.62
CA GLU A 399 -0.51 8.52 -22.52
C GLU A 399 -0.59 7.69 -21.22
N TRP A 400 -0.28 6.40 -21.28
CA TRP A 400 -0.27 5.57 -20.08
C TRP A 400 0.94 5.92 -19.21
N GLN A 401 0.69 6.11 -17.92
CA GLN A 401 1.76 6.40 -16.99
C GLN A 401 2.61 5.16 -16.73
N ALA A 402 3.91 5.23 -16.98
CA ALA A 402 4.83 4.13 -16.71
C ALA A 402 4.78 3.70 -15.23
N GLY A 403 4.81 2.39 -15.00
CA GLY A 403 4.62 1.77 -13.69
C GLY A 403 3.15 1.59 -13.27
N ALA A 404 2.18 2.14 -14.03
CA ALA A 404 0.76 1.94 -13.74
C ALA A 404 0.33 0.50 -14.06
N THR A 405 -0.62 -0.01 -13.28
CA THR A 405 -1.30 -1.28 -13.55
C THR A 405 -2.25 -1.13 -14.75
N VAL A 406 -2.26 -2.11 -15.63
CA VAL A 406 -3.07 -2.12 -16.85
C VAL A 406 -3.96 -3.37 -16.85
N SER A 407 -5.26 -3.20 -17.08
CA SER A 407 -6.19 -4.34 -17.17
C SER A 407 -6.12 -5.05 -18.53
N ASP A 408 -6.47 -6.33 -18.56
CA ASP A 408 -6.58 -7.08 -19.81
C ASP A 408 -7.60 -6.45 -20.76
N ALA A 409 -8.66 -5.85 -20.22
CA ALA A 409 -9.65 -5.12 -21.00
C ALA A 409 -9.04 -3.88 -21.67
N SER A 410 -8.20 -3.11 -20.97
CA SER A 410 -7.47 -1.96 -21.54
C SER A 410 -6.49 -2.40 -22.63
N ILE A 411 -5.75 -3.48 -22.40
CA ILE A 411 -4.83 -4.06 -23.38
C ILE A 411 -5.58 -4.49 -24.65
N LEU A 412 -6.74 -5.14 -24.48
CA LEU A 412 -7.58 -5.56 -25.61
C LEU A 412 -8.14 -4.36 -26.38
N ALA A 413 -8.64 -3.34 -25.67
CA ALA A 413 -9.17 -2.10 -26.27
C ALA A 413 -8.09 -1.33 -27.04
N PHE A 414 -6.83 -1.40 -26.61
CA PHE A 414 -5.68 -0.79 -27.28
C PHE A 414 -5.25 -1.56 -28.56
N GLY A 415 -5.76 -2.75 -28.81
CA GLY A 415 -5.48 -3.58 -29.97
C GLY A 415 -4.69 -4.85 -29.66
N GLY A 416 -4.63 -5.24 -28.39
CA GLY A 416 -4.01 -6.46 -27.91
C GLY A 416 -2.56 -6.29 -27.46
N VAL A 417 -2.03 -7.34 -26.82
CA VAL A 417 -0.71 -7.36 -26.17
C VAL A 417 0.41 -6.89 -27.11
N ASP A 418 0.39 -7.30 -28.39
CA ASP A 418 1.48 -6.97 -29.32
C ASP A 418 1.63 -5.47 -29.58
N LYS A 419 0.53 -4.71 -29.45
CA LYS A 419 0.55 -3.24 -29.58
C LYS A 419 1.15 -2.53 -28.39
N CYS A 420 1.28 -3.21 -27.26
CA CYS A 420 1.85 -2.65 -26.03
C CYS A 420 3.38 -2.76 -25.96
N PHE A 421 4.02 -3.39 -26.98
CA PHE A 421 5.47 -3.51 -27.09
C PHE A 421 5.97 -2.69 -28.27
N ALA A 422 6.77 -1.66 -27.96
CA ALA A 422 7.25 -0.73 -28.97
C ALA A 422 8.65 -0.19 -28.61
N ALA A 423 9.43 0.12 -29.64
CA ALA A 423 10.65 0.91 -29.55
C ALA A 423 10.51 2.10 -30.50
N GLU A 424 10.40 3.29 -29.95
CA GLU A 424 10.04 4.50 -30.68
C GLU A 424 11.07 5.61 -30.49
N GLU A 425 10.99 6.69 -31.28
CA GLU A 425 11.72 7.90 -30.99
C GLU A 425 11.27 8.47 -29.64
N ILE A 426 12.20 9.07 -28.90
CA ILE A 426 11.88 9.60 -27.56
C ILE A 426 10.89 10.76 -27.71
N PRO A 427 9.68 10.71 -27.12
CA PRO A 427 8.75 11.83 -27.15
C PRO A 427 9.32 13.09 -26.48
N ASP A 428 8.91 14.29 -26.93
CA ASP A 428 9.43 15.56 -26.40
C ASP A 428 9.26 15.69 -24.89
N GLY A 429 8.12 15.26 -24.34
CA GLY A 429 7.86 15.30 -22.90
C GLY A 429 8.80 14.40 -22.11
N VAL A 430 9.11 13.20 -22.62
CA VAL A 430 10.09 12.28 -22.03
C VAL A 430 11.49 12.89 -22.11
N TRP A 431 11.87 13.42 -23.30
CA TRP A 431 13.16 14.05 -23.48
C TRP A 431 13.38 15.23 -22.53
N GLN A 432 12.35 16.05 -22.29
CA GLN A 432 12.41 17.16 -21.33
C GLN A 432 12.62 16.67 -19.89
N ARG A 433 11.94 15.60 -19.48
CA ARG A 433 12.11 15.00 -18.13
C ARG A 433 13.54 14.54 -17.89
N MET A 434 14.20 14.00 -18.92
CA MET A 434 15.56 13.46 -18.85
C MET A 434 16.63 14.56 -18.71
N GLN A 435 16.36 15.81 -19.16
CA GLN A 435 17.37 16.88 -19.20
C GLN A 435 17.88 17.24 -17.80
N GLY A 436 19.21 17.28 -17.64
CA GLY A 436 19.88 17.59 -16.39
C GLY A 436 19.85 16.46 -15.34
N LYS A 437 19.06 15.43 -15.57
CA LYS A 437 18.94 14.23 -14.71
C LYS A 437 19.68 13.05 -15.34
N THR A 438 18.97 12.24 -16.11
CA THR A 438 19.54 11.06 -16.78
C THR A 438 20.30 11.40 -18.05
N TYR A 439 20.00 12.52 -18.70
CA TYR A 439 20.74 13.05 -19.85
C TYR A 439 21.43 14.37 -19.49
N LYS A 440 22.69 14.47 -19.87
CA LYS A 440 23.53 15.69 -19.82
C LYS A 440 24.12 15.89 -21.18
N GLU A 441 24.23 17.15 -21.64
CA GLU A 441 24.87 17.48 -22.93
C GLU A 441 26.30 16.93 -22.99
N ASN A 442 26.58 16.20 -24.06
CA ASN A 442 27.83 15.46 -24.22
C ASN A 442 28.13 15.19 -25.69
N PRO A 443 29.39 14.91 -26.08
CA PRO A 443 29.76 14.65 -27.46
C PRO A 443 29.59 13.19 -27.92
N TYR A 444 29.09 12.28 -27.08
CA TYR A 444 29.13 10.84 -27.32
C TYR A 444 27.79 10.22 -27.74
N ILE A 445 26.68 10.77 -27.24
CA ILE A 445 25.35 10.21 -27.49
C ILE A 445 24.31 11.33 -27.50
N GLY A 446 23.47 11.34 -28.52
CA GLY A 446 22.37 12.27 -28.70
C GLY A 446 21.00 11.57 -28.61
N ARG A 447 19.93 12.36 -28.71
CA ARG A 447 18.55 11.87 -28.71
C ARG A 447 18.32 10.85 -29.82
N ASP A 448 18.86 11.09 -31.01
CA ASP A 448 18.65 10.25 -32.19
C ASP A 448 19.34 8.87 -32.09
N ASP A 449 20.28 8.72 -31.15
CA ASP A 449 20.94 7.44 -30.87
C ASP A 449 20.16 6.56 -29.88
N LEU A 450 19.14 7.13 -29.26
CA LEU A 450 18.33 6.47 -28.23
C LEU A 450 16.92 6.17 -28.74
N ARG A 451 16.30 5.17 -28.12
CA ARG A 451 14.87 4.83 -28.30
C ARG A 451 14.18 4.72 -26.97
N HIS A 452 12.92 5.14 -26.97
CA HIS A 452 12.00 4.92 -25.87
C HIS A 452 11.30 3.57 -26.08
N ILE A 453 11.54 2.66 -25.15
CA ILE A 453 10.85 1.38 -25.09
C ILE A 453 9.65 1.51 -24.18
N ARG A 454 8.53 0.96 -24.62
CA ARG A 454 7.37 0.66 -23.78
C ARG A 454 7.08 -0.82 -23.88
N ALA A 455 6.85 -1.45 -22.72
CA ALA A 455 6.60 -2.88 -22.66
C ALA A 455 5.70 -3.21 -21.47
N LEU A 456 4.79 -4.16 -21.64
CA LEU A 456 4.08 -4.76 -20.53
C LEU A 456 5.03 -5.66 -19.73
N HIS A 457 4.81 -5.69 -18.44
CA HIS A 457 5.47 -6.63 -17.55
C HIS A 457 4.55 -7.07 -16.42
N TRP A 458 4.77 -8.27 -15.91
CA TRP A 458 4.12 -8.77 -14.72
C TRP A 458 4.94 -8.40 -13.50
N ASP A 459 4.29 -7.99 -12.42
CA ASP A 459 4.94 -8.01 -11.10
C ASP A 459 4.82 -9.40 -10.45
N TYR A 460 5.31 -9.53 -9.24
CA TYR A 460 5.22 -10.79 -8.51
C TYR A 460 3.79 -11.18 -8.14
N ASP A 461 2.90 -10.19 -8.00
CA ASP A 461 1.48 -10.38 -7.69
C ASP A 461 0.65 -10.69 -8.96
N GLN A 462 1.31 -10.98 -10.08
CA GLN A 462 0.68 -11.29 -11.36
C GLN A 462 -0.22 -10.16 -11.90
N LYS A 463 0.12 -8.90 -11.59
CA LYS A 463 -0.53 -7.72 -12.19
C LYS A 463 0.24 -7.28 -13.42
N ASN A 464 -0.50 -6.94 -14.47
CA ASN A 464 0.05 -6.29 -15.65
C ASN A 464 0.39 -4.83 -15.36
N HIS A 465 1.59 -4.42 -15.73
CA HIS A 465 2.02 -3.03 -15.70
C HIS A 465 2.52 -2.59 -17.07
N ILE A 466 2.40 -1.31 -17.36
CA ILE A 466 3.10 -0.70 -18.49
C ILE A 466 4.42 -0.11 -17.99
N GLY A 467 5.52 -0.55 -18.55
CA GLY A 467 6.86 -0.05 -18.25
C GLY A 467 7.42 0.84 -19.35
N GLU A 468 8.43 1.64 -19.00
CA GLU A 468 9.22 2.42 -19.95
C GLU A 468 10.71 2.28 -19.67
N MET A 469 11.53 2.33 -20.73
CA MET A 469 12.99 2.27 -20.66
C MET A 469 13.60 3.06 -21.81
N ILE A 470 14.75 3.71 -21.60
CA ILE A 470 15.53 4.31 -22.69
C ILE A 470 16.73 3.43 -22.96
N VAL A 471 16.91 3.00 -24.20
CA VAL A 471 18.05 2.21 -24.63
C VAL A 471 18.68 2.78 -25.91
N ASN A 472 19.89 2.32 -26.27
CA ASN A 472 20.46 2.64 -27.56
C ASN A 472 19.64 2.03 -28.70
N LYS A 473 19.48 2.76 -29.80
CA LYS A 473 18.73 2.31 -30.98
C LYS A 473 19.22 0.97 -31.55
N GLN A 474 20.49 0.65 -31.35
CA GLN A 474 21.09 -0.58 -31.88
C GLN A 474 20.59 -1.85 -31.16
N ILE A 475 20.13 -1.74 -29.91
CA ILE A 475 19.61 -2.88 -29.13
C ILE A 475 18.09 -2.83 -28.93
N ALA A 476 17.44 -1.76 -29.35
CA ALA A 476 16.05 -1.47 -28.99
C ALA A 476 15.08 -2.60 -29.36
N GLU A 477 15.11 -3.07 -30.60
CA GLU A 477 14.21 -4.14 -31.09
C GLU A 477 14.50 -5.48 -30.41
N VAL A 478 15.78 -5.78 -30.15
CA VAL A 478 16.18 -7.01 -29.44
C VAL A 478 15.64 -6.98 -28.01
N VAL A 479 15.76 -5.84 -27.32
CA VAL A 479 15.29 -5.67 -25.94
C VAL A 479 13.76 -5.75 -25.86
N VAL A 480 13.03 -5.14 -26.79
CA VAL A 480 11.57 -5.30 -26.90
C VAL A 480 11.20 -6.78 -27.05
N GLY A 481 11.91 -7.50 -27.92
CA GLY A 481 11.68 -8.93 -28.13
C GLY A 481 11.97 -9.78 -26.88
N ILE A 482 12.97 -9.41 -26.07
CA ILE A 482 13.26 -10.05 -24.77
C ILE A 482 12.12 -9.79 -23.79
N PHE A 483 11.70 -8.53 -23.61
CA PHE A 483 10.60 -8.20 -22.69
C PHE A 483 9.29 -8.86 -23.11
N ARG A 484 9.03 -9.00 -24.43
CA ARG A 484 7.86 -9.74 -24.93
C ARG A 484 7.90 -11.22 -24.49
N LYS A 485 9.03 -11.89 -24.62
CA LYS A 485 9.20 -13.29 -24.19
C LYS A 485 9.09 -13.44 -22.67
N LEU A 486 9.65 -12.50 -21.89
CA LEU A 486 9.53 -12.48 -20.44
C LEU A 486 8.06 -12.30 -20.02
N TYR A 487 7.33 -11.42 -20.70
CA TYR A 487 5.91 -11.21 -20.47
C TYR A 487 5.08 -12.47 -20.76
N ASP A 488 5.30 -13.14 -21.89
CA ASP A 488 4.60 -14.38 -22.26
C ASP A 488 4.84 -15.51 -21.27
N ALA A 489 6.03 -15.55 -20.67
CA ALA A 489 6.40 -16.50 -19.62
C ALA A 489 5.92 -16.08 -18.22
N LYS A 490 5.20 -14.96 -18.09
CA LYS A 490 4.82 -14.35 -16.80
C LYS A 490 6.01 -14.14 -15.86
N TYR A 491 7.19 -13.82 -16.44
CA TYR A 491 8.38 -13.54 -15.66
C TYR A 491 8.22 -12.24 -14.88
N PRO A 492 8.46 -12.23 -13.55
CA PRO A 492 8.19 -11.06 -12.73
C PRO A 492 9.28 -9.99 -12.88
N ILE A 493 8.86 -8.78 -13.23
CA ILE A 493 9.65 -7.54 -13.15
C ILE A 493 8.87 -6.59 -12.27
N GLN A 494 9.42 -6.22 -11.10
CA GLN A 494 8.67 -5.44 -10.11
C GLN A 494 8.29 -4.06 -10.61
N ARG A 495 9.23 -3.39 -11.27
CA ARG A 495 9.07 -2.00 -11.71
C ARG A 495 9.96 -1.72 -12.90
N MET A 496 9.47 -0.92 -13.84
CA MET A 496 10.20 -0.50 -15.02
C MET A 496 9.82 0.94 -15.38
N VAL A 497 10.50 1.91 -14.75
CA VAL A 497 10.32 3.34 -15.00
C VAL A 497 11.66 4.02 -15.20
N LEU A 498 11.68 5.18 -15.85
CA LEU A 498 12.92 5.89 -16.12
C LEU A 498 13.59 6.38 -14.83
N PRO A 499 14.93 6.37 -14.73
CA PRO A 499 15.65 6.84 -13.55
C PRO A 499 15.44 8.34 -13.22
N ASP A 500 14.92 9.15 -14.16
CA ASP A 500 14.57 10.55 -13.91
C ASP A 500 13.44 10.72 -12.87
N VAL A 501 12.60 9.71 -12.67
CA VAL A 501 11.59 9.64 -11.59
C VAL A 501 12.24 9.66 -10.21
N TYR A 502 13.49 9.21 -10.12
CA TYR A 502 14.32 9.17 -8.90
C TYR A 502 15.41 10.25 -8.90
N ASP A 503 15.27 11.30 -9.72
CA ASP A 503 16.31 12.32 -9.95
C ASP A 503 17.68 11.73 -10.34
N ALA A 504 17.67 10.56 -11.00
CA ALA A 504 18.82 9.76 -11.38
C ALA A 504 19.70 9.29 -10.19
N ASP A 505 19.09 9.16 -8.99
CA ASP A 505 19.76 8.57 -7.83
C ASP A 505 19.68 7.04 -7.88
N ASP A 506 20.83 6.40 -8.10
CA ASP A 506 20.95 4.95 -8.24
C ASP A 506 20.52 4.20 -6.98
N GLU A 507 20.87 4.68 -5.79
CA GLU A 507 20.56 4.00 -4.54
C GLU A 507 19.06 3.94 -4.30
N THR A 508 18.34 5.04 -4.56
CA THR A 508 16.89 5.11 -4.38
C THR A 508 16.15 4.23 -5.39
N GLN A 509 16.51 4.29 -6.68
CA GLN A 509 15.86 3.45 -7.67
C GLN A 509 16.11 1.95 -7.45
N MET A 510 17.32 1.58 -7.03
CA MET A 510 17.65 0.18 -6.73
C MET A 510 16.92 -0.35 -5.50
N ARG A 511 16.73 0.48 -4.47
CA ARG A 511 15.92 0.12 -3.29
C ARG A 511 14.45 -0.14 -3.66
N ASP A 512 13.95 0.56 -4.67
CA ASP A 512 12.58 0.39 -5.18
C ASP A 512 12.45 -0.77 -6.20
N ASN A 513 13.48 -1.59 -6.33
CA ASN A 513 13.60 -2.73 -7.26
C ASN A 513 13.29 -2.34 -8.72
N ASN A 514 13.67 -1.13 -9.13
CA ASN A 514 13.43 -0.62 -10.46
C ASN A 514 14.36 -1.28 -11.48
N SER A 515 13.83 -1.64 -12.64
CA SER A 515 14.61 -2.09 -13.81
C SER A 515 14.79 -0.91 -14.75
N SER A 516 16.01 -0.65 -15.20
CA SER A 516 16.34 0.53 -15.99
C SER A 516 17.54 0.32 -16.92
N SER A 517 17.82 1.31 -17.79
CA SER A 517 18.97 1.24 -18.71
C SER A 517 19.72 2.58 -18.74
N PHE A 518 19.30 3.54 -19.59
CA PHE A 518 20.06 4.74 -19.87
C PHE A 518 20.15 5.70 -18.67
N CYS A 519 21.40 6.00 -18.28
CA CYS A 519 21.73 7.10 -17.39
C CYS A 519 23.15 7.60 -17.70
N TYR A 520 23.30 8.86 -18.14
CA TYR A 520 24.60 9.41 -18.56
C TYR A 520 25.48 9.72 -17.35
N ARG A 521 26.39 8.80 -17.05
CA ARG A 521 27.35 8.92 -15.94
C ARG A 521 28.64 8.14 -16.19
N ALA A 522 29.70 8.55 -15.51
CA ALA A 522 30.92 7.75 -15.45
C ALA A 522 30.75 6.55 -14.49
N ILE A 523 31.54 5.53 -14.67
CA ILE A 523 31.70 4.45 -13.69
C ILE A 523 32.23 5.05 -12.39
N ALA A 524 31.62 4.69 -11.26
CA ALA A 524 31.96 5.23 -9.94
C ALA A 524 33.49 5.18 -9.65
N GLY A 525 34.07 6.32 -9.28
CA GLY A 525 35.50 6.46 -9.01
C GLY A 525 36.42 6.48 -10.23
N THR A 526 35.88 6.62 -11.45
CA THR A 526 36.65 6.67 -12.72
C THR A 526 36.17 7.80 -13.62
N THR A 527 36.92 8.05 -14.70
CA THR A 527 36.52 8.96 -15.82
C THR A 527 35.92 8.17 -17.00
N LYS A 528 35.88 6.85 -16.92
CA LYS A 528 35.34 5.98 -17.99
C LYS A 528 33.81 6.02 -17.96
N LEU A 529 33.18 6.23 -19.12
CA LEU A 529 31.72 6.17 -19.22
C LEU A 529 31.22 4.75 -18.96
N SER A 530 30.12 4.66 -18.20
CA SER A 530 29.37 3.42 -18.03
C SER A 530 28.72 2.98 -19.35
N LYS A 531 28.45 1.70 -19.53
CA LYS A 531 27.60 1.19 -20.62
C LYS A 531 26.19 1.76 -20.55
N HIS A 532 25.67 2.05 -19.34
CA HIS A 532 24.41 2.77 -19.16
C HIS A 532 24.46 4.18 -19.78
N ALA A 533 25.59 4.87 -19.72
CA ALA A 533 25.75 6.19 -20.35
C ALA A 533 25.62 6.14 -21.88
N ARG A 534 25.69 4.96 -22.46
CA ARG A 534 25.53 4.72 -23.92
C ARG A 534 24.20 4.04 -24.24
N GLY A 535 23.40 3.69 -23.22
CA GLY A 535 22.16 2.92 -23.36
C GLY A 535 22.38 1.47 -23.82
N LEU A 536 23.55 0.89 -23.53
CA LEU A 536 23.99 -0.46 -23.95
C LEU A 536 24.02 -1.44 -22.78
N ALA A 537 23.52 -1.07 -21.63
CA ALA A 537 23.36 -1.93 -20.47
C ALA A 537 21.96 -1.81 -19.88
N ILE A 538 21.49 -2.90 -19.29
CA ILE A 538 20.16 -3.02 -18.71
C ILE A 538 20.30 -3.68 -17.34
N ASP A 539 19.67 -3.05 -16.32
CA ASP A 539 19.57 -3.60 -14.97
C ASP A 539 18.15 -4.10 -14.73
N ILE A 540 18.01 -5.33 -14.22
CA ILE A 540 16.73 -5.99 -13.97
C ILE A 540 16.59 -6.36 -12.50
N ASN A 541 15.46 -5.95 -11.87
CA ASN A 541 15.10 -6.28 -10.49
C ASN A 541 16.25 -6.02 -9.50
N THR A 542 16.69 -4.78 -9.46
CA THR A 542 17.96 -4.32 -8.90
C THR A 542 18.13 -4.57 -7.40
N LEU A 543 17.05 -4.52 -6.59
CA LEU A 543 17.12 -4.78 -5.16
C LEU A 543 17.53 -6.22 -4.86
N TYR A 544 16.97 -7.18 -5.60
CA TYR A 544 17.19 -8.61 -5.39
C TYR A 544 18.42 -9.14 -6.13
N ASN A 545 19.00 -8.33 -7.00
CA ASN A 545 20.18 -8.68 -7.80
C ASN A 545 21.29 -7.64 -7.63
N PRO A 546 21.86 -7.48 -6.41
CA PRO A 546 22.76 -6.36 -6.11
C PRO A 546 24.09 -6.43 -6.84
N TYR A 547 24.66 -5.23 -7.03
CA TYR A 547 26.09 -5.10 -7.23
C TYR A 547 26.82 -5.29 -5.91
N TYR A 548 27.94 -6.01 -5.88
CA TYR A 548 28.86 -5.98 -4.74
C TYR A 548 30.32 -6.17 -5.16
N LYS A 549 31.20 -5.62 -4.32
CA LYS A 549 32.65 -5.73 -4.47
C LYS A 549 33.29 -5.93 -3.10
N ASP A 550 34.11 -6.99 -2.99
CA ASP A 550 34.94 -7.20 -1.81
C ASP A 550 36.16 -6.27 -1.89
N ARG A 551 36.43 -5.53 -0.83
CA ARG A 551 37.53 -4.58 -0.73
C ARG A 551 38.77 -5.25 -0.09
N ALA A 552 39.93 -4.67 -0.35
CA ALA A 552 41.21 -5.19 0.17
C ALA A 552 41.30 -5.15 1.72
N ASP A 553 40.50 -4.30 2.36
CA ASP A 553 40.40 -4.20 3.82
C ASP A 553 39.47 -5.27 4.45
N GLY A 554 38.92 -6.19 3.66
CA GLY A 554 38.00 -7.23 4.08
C GLY A 554 36.54 -6.79 4.19
N THR A 555 36.21 -5.52 3.90
CA THR A 555 34.83 -5.06 3.86
C THR A 555 34.20 -5.33 2.50
N ARG A 556 32.86 -5.48 2.47
CA ARG A 556 32.09 -5.61 1.23
C ARG A 556 31.32 -4.31 0.96
N TYR A 557 31.48 -3.76 -0.22
CA TYR A 557 30.62 -2.71 -0.73
C TYR A 557 29.43 -3.34 -1.45
N VAL A 558 28.22 -2.94 -1.13
CA VAL A 558 26.96 -3.46 -1.73
C VAL A 558 26.11 -2.29 -2.19
N GLN A 559 25.49 -2.44 -3.35
CA GLN A 559 24.56 -1.46 -3.89
C GLN A 559 23.34 -2.17 -4.49
N PRO A 560 22.12 -1.84 -4.04
CA PRO A 560 21.82 -0.90 -2.96
C PRO A 560 22.29 -1.43 -1.60
N ALA A 561 22.62 -0.54 -0.67
CA ALA A 561 23.17 -0.90 0.64
C ALA A 561 22.27 -1.87 1.44
N THR A 562 20.95 -1.80 1.21
CA THR A 562 19.93 -2.65 1.83
C THR A 562 19.93 -4.09 1.31
N ALA A 563 20.61 -4.37 0.20
CA ALA A 563 20.57 -5.67 -0.50
C ALA A 563 21.64 -6.68 -0.06
N THR A 564 22.36 -6.43 1.05
CA THR A 564 23.50 -7.25 1.50
C THR A 564 23.19 -8.74 1.58
N LYS A 565 22.00 -9.13 2.03
CA LYS A 565 21.58 -10.52 2.13
C LYS A 565 21.44 -11.22 0.78
N PHE A 566 21.06 -10.48 -0.27
CA PHE A 566 20.90 -11.03 -1.62
C PHE A 566 22.24 -11.27 -2.33
N CYS A 567 23.38 -10.80 -1.75
CA CYS A 567 24.70 -11.21 -2.21
C CYS A 567 24.95 -12.70 -1.98
N LYS A 568 24.25 -13.32 -1.01
CA LYS A 568 24.28 -14.76 -0.76
C LYS A 568 23.25 -15.45 -1.65
N ARG A 569 23.69 -16.26 -2.61
CA ARG A 569 22.86 -16.81 -3.68
C ARG A 569 22.44 -18.26 -3.47
N ASP A 570 22.72 -18.87 -2.30
CA ASP A 570 22.48 -20.28 -1.98
C ASP A 570 21.07 -20.58 -1.43
N TRP A 571 20.16 -19.62 -1.48
CA TRP A 571 18.78 -19.78 -1.05
C TRP A 571 17.81 -19.23 -2.10
N ALA A 572 16.52 -19.63 -2.01
CA ALA A 572 15.47 -19.17 -2.91
C ALA A 572 14.89 -17.83 -2.39
N PHE A 573 14.75 -16.86 -3.28
CA PHE A 573 14.09 -15.59 -3.01
C PHE A 573 13.50 -15.02 -4.31
N PRO A 574 12.49 -14.13 -4.20
CA PRO A 574 11.83 -13.54 -5.36
C PRO A 574 12.81 -12.79 -6.26
N TYR A 575 12.52 -12.75 -7.57
CA TYR A 575 13.28 -11.99 -8.58
C TYR A 575 14.77 -12.36 -8.72
N LYS A 576 15.21 -13.46 -8.14
CA LYS A 576 16.61 -13.91 -8.23
C LYS A 576 16.97 -14.24 -9.67
N ILE A 577 18.04 -13.63 -10.17
CA ILE A 577 18.65 -13.97 -11.48
C ILE A 577 19.89 -14.83 -11.23
N ASP A 578 19.95 -16.01 -11.84
CA ASP A 578 21.12 -16.89 -11.92
C ASP A 578 21.22 -17.54 -13.31
N GLU A 579 22.23 -18.36 -13.54
CA GLU A 579 22.48 -18.97 -14.87
C GLU A 579 21.36 -19.91 -15.34
N SER A 580 20.48 -20.36 -14.45
CA SER A 580 19.29 -21.15 -14.80
C SER A 580 18.07 -20.31 -15.18
N ASP A 581 18.10 -19.02 -14.83
CA ASP A 581 16.99 -18.07 -14.96
C ASP A 581 16.67 -17.74 -16.41
N LEU A 582 15.39 -17.50 -16.72
CA LEU A 582 14.91 -17.17 -18.05
C LEU A 582 15.48 -15.84 -18.56
N CYS A 583 15.54 -14.81 -17.67
CA CYS A 583 16.08 -13.51 -18.04
C CYS A 583 17.55 -13.62 -18.44
N TYR A 584 18.36 -14.34 -17.66
CA TYR A 584 19.75 -14.63 -18.00
C TYR A 584 19.88 -15.27 -19.39
N LYS A 585 19.11 -16.32 -19.67
CA LYS A 585 19.15 -17.04 -20.96
C LYS A 585 18.81 -16.14 -22.14
N LEU A 586 17.74 -15.36 -22.03
CA LEU A 586 17.28 -14.50 -23.11
C LEU A 586 18.28 -13.38 -23.43
N PHE A 587 18.87 -12.75 -22.43
CA PHE A 587 19.86 -11.69 -22.63
C PHE A 587 21.19 -12.25 -23.17
N THR A 588 21.67 -13.39 -22.64
CA THR A 588 22.94 -14.00 -23.12
C THR A 588 22.81 -14.56 -24.52
N GLU A 589 21.70 -15.18 -24.89
CA GLU A 589 21.39 -15.59 -26.26
C GLU A 589 21.35 -14.40 -27.24
N ALA A 590 21.00 -13.22 -26.74
CA ALA A 590 20.98 -11.99 -27.54
C ALA A 590 22.32 -11.25 -27.60
N GLY A 591 23.39 -11.80 -27.03
CA GLY A 591 24.76 -11.26 -27.09
C GLY A 591 25.10 -10.28 -25.96
N PHE A 592 24.39 -10.34 -24.86
CA PHE A 592 24.73 -9.58 -23.65
C PHE A 592 25.59 -10.41 -22.71
N GLU A 593 26.57 -9.78 -22.06
CA GLU A 593 27.30 -10.33 -20.93
C GLU A 593 26.54 -10.02 -19.63
N TRP A 594 26.50 -10.99 -18.71
CA TRP A 594 25.90 -10.80 -17.40
C TRP A 594 26.97 -10.53 -16.33
N GLY A 595 26.79 -9.45 -15.57
CA GLY A 595 27.73 -9.04 -14.51
C GLY A 595 27.83 -10.03 -13.33
N GLY A 596 26.88 -10.97 -13.20
CA GLY A 596 26.96 -12.05 -12.20
C GLY A 596 28.11 -13.04 -12.46
N THR A 597 28.65 -13.12 -13.68
CA THR A 597 29.82 -13.94 -14.02
C THR A 597 31.16 -13.26 -13.74
N TRP A 598 31.18 -11.93 -13.54
CA TRP A 598 32.42 -11.19 -13.35
C TRP A 598 33.21 -11.66 -12.11
N THR A 599 34.52 -11.55 -12.16
CA THR A 599 35.42 -12.05 -11.11
C THR A 599 35.94 -10.98 -10.17
N SER A 600 36.00 -9.71 -10.62
CA SER A 600 36.50 -8.58 -9.82
C SER A 600 35.44 -7.93 -8.92
N CYS A 601 34.19 -8.14 -9.27
CA CYS A 601 32.97 -7.76 -8.56
C CYS A 601 31.85 -8.67 -9.03
N LYS A 602 30.68 -8.59 -8.43
CA LYS A 602 29.45 -9.21 -8.91
C LYS A 602 28.43 -8.12 -9.14
N ASP A 603 27.73 -8.20 -10.28
CA ASP A 603 26.63 -7.31 -10.60
C ASP A 603 25.47 -8.14 -11.16
N TYR A 604 24.66 -8.68 -10.25
CA TYR A 604 23.65 -9.67 -10.61
C TYR A 604 22.46 -9.08 -11.38
N GLN A 605 22.24 -7.75 -11.30
CA GLN A 605 21.20 -7.05 -12.06
C GLN A 605 21.59 -6.80 -13.51
N HIS A 606 22.91 -6.68 -13.80
CA HIS A 606 23.48 -6.02 -14.94
C HIS A 606 23.68 -6.93 -16.15
N PHE A 607 23.15 -6.51 -17.29
CA PHE A 607 23.40 -7.09 -18.62
C PHE A 607 23.94 -6.02 -19.54
N GLU A 608 25.14 -6.20 -20.13
CA GLU A 608 25.70 -5.24 -21.08
C GLU A 608 26.03 -5.87 -22.43
N LEU A 609 25.78 -5.12 -23.52
CA LEU A 609 26.10 -5.61 -24.88
C LEU A 609 27.62 -5.81 -25.04
N ILE A 610 28.00 -7.00 -25.52
CA ILE A 610 29.37 -7.26 -25.95
C ILE A 610 29.59 -6.52 -27.26
N GLU A 611 30.49 -5.54 -27.25
CA GLU A 611 30.95 -4.85 -28.46
C GLU A 611 32.13 -5.67 -29.03
N GLU A 612 32.05 -6.10 -30.29
CA GLU A 612 33.13 -6.80 -31.02
C GLU A 612 34.37 -5.90 -31.21
#